data_921b76ef65e73c77f3723a1fa8d7a81f
#
_entry.id   921b76ef65e73c77f3723a1fa8d7a81f
#
_cell.length_a   1.000
_cell.length_b   1.000
_cell.length_c   1.000
_cell.angle_alpha   90.00
_cell.angle_beta   90.00
_cell.angle_gamma   90.00
#
_symmetry.space_group_name_H-M   'P 1'
#
loop_
_entity.id
_entity.type
_entity.pdbx_description
1 polymer ?
#
loop_
_entity_poly.entity_id
_entity_poly.type
_entity_poly.pdbx_seq_one_letter_code
_entity_poly.pdbx_strand_id
1 'polypeptide(L)'
;LASQNGNKKLQNAHRQPEKATQLNHSLHSPTPSFIINRISTPPNKGNQMADFNKILDAGDVDNGIINVVIEIPEGSAHKIEWDRKNAVMKLDRVEPQIFAKPTNYGFIPQTLDEDGDELDALIITRTPLPTGIYMEARVIGVMKFVDDGEVDDKIVVVPADDRDTGNAIQTLADLPAQLIKQIEFHFNHYKDLKKAGTTKVEHWGDIEEAKQVIRESQERWKKQ
;
A
#
# COMPACT_ATOMS: atom_id res chain seq x y z
N LEU A 1 -34.27 41.60 -30.67
CA LEU A 1 -35.39 41.77 -29.71
C LEU A 1 -34.79 41.44 -28.31
N ALA A 2 -34.28 42.43 -27.58
CA ALA A 2 -34.89 43.30 -26.57
C ALA A 2 -35.47 42.49 -25.40
N SER A 3 -34.92 42.63 -24.28
CA SER A 3 -34.94 43.53 -23.08
C SER A 3 -35.40 42.67 -21.88
N GLN A 4 -35.18 42.88 -20.62
CA GLN A 4 -34.87 44.02 -19.76
C GLN A 4 -34.50 43.55 -18.37
N ASN A 5 -33.57 44.22 -17.77
CA ASN A 5 -33.40 44.70 -16.41
C ASN A 5 -34.37 44.27 -15.28
N GLY A 6 -33.75 44.03 -14.12
CA GLY A 6 -34.43 43.97 -12.82
C GLY A 6 -33.46 44.06 -11.64
N ASN A 7 -32.95 45.27 -11.39
CA ASN A 7 -32.25 45.66 -10.15
C ASN A 7 -33.20 45.67 -8.97
N LYS A 8 -32.88 45.00 -7.85
CA LYS A 8 -33.46 45.31 -6.53
C LYS A 8 -32.35 45.51 -5.50
N LYS A 9 -32.18 46.79 -5.14
CA LYS A 9 -31.50 47.26 -3.93
C LYS A 9 -32.23 46.73 -2.68
N LEU A 10 -31.54 46.22 -1.74
CA LEU A 10 -32.03 46.06 -0.37
C LEU A 10 -31.22 46.96 0.57
N GLN A 11 -31.98 47.76 1.33
CA GLN A 11 -31.54 48.81 2.21
C GLN A 11 -30.97 48.27 3.52
N ASN A 12 -29.95 48.95 4.00
CA ASN A 12 -29.37 48.82 5.35
C ASN A 12 -30.38 49.32 6.39
N ALA A 13 -30.57 48.53 7.46
CA ALA A 13 -31.18 48.98 8.71
C ALA A 13 -30.15 48.88 9.84
N HIS A 14 -29.70 50.05 10.31
CA HIS A 14 -28.95 50.22 11.53
C HIS A 14 -29.82 49.93 12.76
N ARG A 15 -29.35 49.06 13.66
CA ARG A 15 -29.84 49.02 15.06
C ARG A 15 -28.68 49.31 15.98
N GLN A 16 -28.91 50.32 16.84
CA GLN A 16 -28.03 50.70 17.94
C GLN A 16 -28.18 49.73 19.12
N PRO A 17 -27.15 49.58 19.99
CA PRO A 17 -27.23 48.69 21.15
C PRO A 17 -27.80 49.41 22.39
N GLU A 18 -28.71 48.73 23.08
CA GLU A 18 -29.23 49.11 24.38
C GLU A 18 -28.25 48.89 25.49
N LYS A 19 -28.19 49.81 26.42
CA LYS A 19 -27.40 49.83 27.64
C LYS A 19 -27.94 48.82 28.66
N ALA A 20 -27.16 47.83 29.05
CA ALA A 20 -27.46 46.96 30.19
C ALA A 20 -26.87 47.52 31.46
N THR A 21 -27.69 47.70 32.46
CA THR A 21 -27.42 48.19 33.81
C THR A 21 -26.68 47.14 34.61
N GLN A 22 -25.59 47.55 35.25
CA GLN A 22 -24.84 46.70 36.21
C GLN A 22 -25.62 46.56 37.52
N LEU A 23 -25.87 45.34 37.95
CA LEU A 23 -26.25 44.98 39.31
C LEU A 23 -25.12 44.10 39.91
N ASN A 24 -24.40 44.73 40.83
CA ASN A 24 -23.44 44.03 41.70
C ASN A 24 -24.20 43.27 42.80
N HIS A 25 -24.15 41.94 42.77
CA HIS A 25 -24.34 41.11 43.95
C HIS A 25 -23.18 40.19 44.17
N SER A 26 -22.39 40.55 45.17
CA SER A 26 -21.34 39.70 45.77
C SER A 26 -22.02 38.55 46.52
N LEU A 27 -21.85 37.32 46.01
CA LEU A 27 -22.11 36.10 46.76
C LEU A 27 -20.85 35.24 46.69
N HIS A 28 -20.08 35.23 47.80
CA HIS A 28 -19.01 34.27 48.05
C HIS A 28 -19.64 32.91 48.32
N SER A 29 -19.46 31.96 47.41
CA SER A 29 -19.66 30.56 47.69
C SER A 29 -18.31 29.82 47.60
N PRO A 30 -17.99 28.90 48.54
CA PRO A 30 -16.72 28.19 48.52
C PRO A 30 -16.70 27.18 47.36
N THR A 31 -15.70 27.27 46.52
CA THR A 31 -15.42 26.31 45.47
C THR A 31 -15.00 24.98 46.11
N PRO A 32 -15.63 23.84 45.77
CA PRO A 32 -15.14 22.53 46.18
C PRO A 32 -13.84 22.22 45.42
N SER A 33 -12.76 21.98 46.18
CA SER A 33 -11.49 21.49 45.64
C SER A 33 -11.67 20.05 45.15
N PHE A 34 -11.87 19.87 43.85
CA PHE A 34 -11.77 18.54 43.25
C PHE A 34 -10.29 18.13 43.22
N ILE A 35 -9.92 17.19 44.09
CA ILE A 35 -8.66 16.46 43.96
C ILE A 35 -8.78 15.61 42.69
N ILE A 36 -8.24 16.09 41.59
CA ILE A 36 -8.07 15.30 40.39
C ILE A 36 -6.95 14.31 40.69
N ASN A 37 -7.32 13.11 41.13
CA ASN A 37 -6.43 11.96 41.07
C ASN A 37 -6.05 11.81 39.60
N ARG A 38 -4.84 12.19 39.23
CA ARG A 38 -4.26 11.82 37.94
C ARG A 38 -4.12 10.32 37.94
N ILE A 39 -5.14 9.64 37.36
CA ILE A 39 -4.98 8.28 36.89
C ILE A 39 -3.89 8.38 35.83
N SER A 40 -2.70 7.90 36.17
CA SER A 40 -1.64 7.71 35.18
C SER A 40 -2.15 6.65 34.21
N THR A 41 -2.78 7.08 33.13
CA THR A 41 -3.00 6.21 31.99
C THR A 41 -1.62 5.70 31.57
N PRO A 42 -1.42 4.37 31.46
CA PRO A 42 -0.18 3.86 30.90
C PRO A 42 0.00 4.52 29.54
N PRO A 43 1.25 4.79 29.10
CA PRO A 43 1.49 5.40 27.82
C PRO A 43 0.72 4.57 26.79
N ASN A 44 -0.18 5.23 26.08
CA ASN A 44 -0.87 4.64 24.93
C ASN A 44 0.27 4.18 24.00
N LYS A 45 0.51 2.86 23.96
CA LYS A 45 1.31 2.28 22.89
C LYS A 45 0.49 2.59 21.65
N GLY A 46 0.80 3.75 21.02
CA GLY A 46 0.13 4.19 19.80
C GLY A 46 -0.01 2.98 18.90
N ASN A 47 -1.04 2.93 18.10
CA ASN A 47 -1.27 1.90 17.07
C ASN A 47 -0.01 1.82 16.19
N GLN A 48 1.02 1.15 16.70
CA GLN A 48 2.18 0.77 15.92
C GLN A 48 1.64 -0.31 15.00
N MET A 49 1.72 -0.11 13.70
CA MET A 49 1.42 -1.17 12.75
C MET A 49 2.21 -2.41 13.19
N ALA A 50 1.58 -3.56 13.10
CA ALA A 50 2.25 -4.80 13.43
C ALA A 50 3.46 -4.96 12.50
N ASP A 51 4.61 -5.36 13.04
CA ASP A 51 5.77 -5.71 12.25
C ASP A 51 5.45 -7.02 11.50
N PHE A 52 5.21 -6.91 10.21
CA PHE A 52 4.76 -8.04 9.39
C PHE A 52 5.73 -9.21 9.45
N ASN A 53 7.03 -8.98 9.47
CA ASN A 53 8.03 -10.04 9.55
C ASN A 53 8.10 -10.74 10.92
N LYS A 54 7.51 -10.15 11.97
CA LYS A 54 7.40 -10.77 13.30
C LYS A 54 6.13 -11.58 13.48
N ILE A 55 5.09 -11.27 12.72
CA ILE A 55 3.77 -11.88 12.92
C ILE A 55 3.35 -12.82 11.78
N LEU A 56 3.99 -12.71 10.62
CA LEU A 56 3.73 -13.53 9.43
C LEU A 56 5.04 -14.19 8.99
N ASP A 57 4.94 -15.39 8.49
CA ASP A 57 5.96 -16.06 7.69
C ASP A 57 5.60 -16.02 6.21
N ALA A 58 6.40 -16.63 5.35
CA ALA A 58 6.14 -16.68 3.91
C ALA A 58 4.96 -17.59 3.52
N GLY A 59 4.38 -18.36 4.45
CA GLY A 59 3.28 -19.30 4.18
C GLY A 59 3.75 -20.70 3.77
N ASP A 60 2.83 -21.48 3.20
CA ASP A 60 3.05 -22.87 2.76
C ASP A 60 3.57 -22.89 1.31
N VAL A 61 4.87 -22.60 1.15
CA VAL A 61 5.54 -22.51 -0.15
C VAL A 61 5.48 -23.83 -0.92
N ASP A 62 5.54 -24.98 -0.23
CA ASP A 62 5.50 -26.30 -0.87
C ASP A 62 4.18 -26.56 -1.57
N ASN A 63 3.07 -26.13 -0.99
CA ASN A 63 1.76 -26.17 -1.58
C ASN A 63 1.43 -24.95 -2.47
N GLY A 64 2.34 -23.98 -2.58
CA GLY A 64 2.16 -22.79 -3.39
C GLY A 64 1.16 -21.79 -2.82
N ILE A 65 0.91 -21.83 -1.51
CA ILE A 65 0.08 -20.85 -0.80
C ILE A 65 0.98 -20.03 0.11
N ILE A 66 1.07 -18.73 -0.17
CA ILE A 66 2.00 -17.82 0.52
C ILE A 66 1.28 -16.64 1.13
N ASN A 67 1.89 -16.02 2.12
CA ASN A 67 1.44 -14.75 2.66
C ASN A 67 2.04 -13.59 1.86
N VAL A 68 1.21 -12.61 1.52
CA VAL A 68 1.62 -11.39 0.81
C VAL A 68 1.06 -10.18 1.51
N VAL A 69 1.88 -9.15 1.70
CA VAL A 69 1.48 -7.83 2.21
C VAL A 69 1.41 -6.85 1.05
N ILE A 70 0.31 -6.10 0.95
CA ILE A 70 0.11 -5.13 -0.12
C ILE A 70 0.78 -3.81 0.22
N GLU A 71 1.62 -3.31 -0.69
CA GLU A 71 2.26 -1.99 -0.62
C GLU A 71 1.58 -0.99 -1.55
N ILE A 72 1.42 -1.37 -2.82
CA ILE A 72 0.97 -0.46 -3.86
C ILE A 72 -0.28 -1.03 -4.54
N PRO A 73 -1.43 -0.33 -4.45
CA PRO A 73 -2.61 -0.68 -5.23
C PRO A 73 -2.38 -0.60 -6.74
N GLU A 74 -3.04 -1.47 -7.51
CA GLU A 74 -3.15 -1.33 -8.96
C GLU A 74 -3.61 0.08 -9.35
N GLY A 75 -3.02 0.66 -10.40
CA GLY A 75 -3.31 2.01 -10.88
C GLY A 75 -2.69 3.15 -10.06
N SER A 76 -1.98 2.83 -8.98
CA SER A 76 -1.28 3.84 -8.17
C SER A 76 0.08 4.19 -8.74
N ALA A 77 0.39 5.50 -8.76
CA ALA A 77 1.72 6.05 -9.05
C ALA A 77 2.52 6.34 -7.75
N HIS A 78 1.98 6.02 -6.58
CA HIS A 78 2.68 6.21 -5.31
C HIS A 78 3.54 4.98 -5.03
N LYS A 79 4.88 5.13 -5.01
CA LYS A 79 5.77 4.07 -4.52
C LYS A 79 5.73 4.08 -2.99
N ILE A 80 4.97 3.16 -2.45
CA ILE A 80 4.88 2.89 -1.01
C ILE A 80 5.68 1.62 -0.75
N GLU A 81 6.50 1.64 0.30
CA GLU A 81 7.39 0.56 0.70
C GLU A 81 7.21 0.24 2.18
N TRP A 82 7.43 -1.00 2.55
CA TRP A 82 7.57 -1.42 3.93
C TRP A 82 8.91 -0.95 4.50
N ASP A 83 8.89 0.01 5.44
CA ASP A 83 10.07 0.39 6.21
C ASP A 83 10.24 -0.61 7.37
N ARG A 84 11.04 -1.66 7.12
CA ARG A 84 11.33 -2.74 8.09
C ARG A 84 11.86 -2.19 9.42
N LYS A 85 12.72 -1.18 9.36
CA LYS A 85 13.35 -0.58 10.55
C LYS A 85 12.33 0.09 11.47
N ASN A 86 11.35 0.78 10.90
CA ASN A 86 10.36 1.54 11.64
C ASN A 86 9.02 0.81 11.78
N ALA A 87 8.84 -0.34 11.13
CA ALA A 87 7.61 -1.12 11.07
C ALA A 87 6.39 -0.27 10.64
N VAL A 88 6.53 0.44 9.51
CA VAL A 88 5.50 1.31 8.93
C VAL A 88 5.53 1.27 7.40
N MET A 89 4.40 1.51 6.76
CA MET A 89 4.36 1.83 5.33
C MET A 89 4.84 3.27 5.11
N LYS A 90 5.79 3.45 4.20
CA LYS A 90 6.42 4.73 3.87
C LYS A 90 6.16 5.09 2.41
N LEU A 91 5.69 6.29 2.16
CA LEU A 91 5.75 6.83 0.80
C LEU A 91 7.21 7.18 0.47
N ASP A 92 7.84 6.39 -0.41
CA ASP A 92 9.20 6.64 -0.87
C ASP A 92 9.19 7.80 -1.90
N ARG A 93 8.37 7.68 -2.93
CA ARG A 93 8.22 8.72 -3.96
C ARG A 93 6.89 8.64 -4.70
N VAL A 94 6.59 9.68 -5.47
CA VAL A 94 5.49 9.70 -6.44
C VAL A 94 6.11 9.59 -7.83
N GLU A 95 5.70 8.56 -8.56
CA GLU A 95 6.10 8.35 -9.96
C GLU A 95 5.21 9.16 -10.91
N PRO A 96 5.66 9.46 -12.13
CA PRO A 96 4.78 9.94 -13.17
C PRO A 96 3.59 8.99 -13.39
N GLN A 97 2.36 9.52 -13.57
CA GLN A 97 1.15 8.72 -13.69
C GLN A 97 1.22 7.65 -14.80
N ILE A 98 2.00 7.90 -15.86
CA ILE A 98 2.24 6.92 -16.93
C ILE A 98 2.90 5.62 -16.40
N PHE A 99 3.56 5.68 -15.26
CA PHE A 99 4.20 4.55 -14.58
C PHE A 99 3.42 4.06 -13.36
N ALA A 100 2.12 4.34 -13.32
CA ALA A 100 1.24 3.68 -12.34
C ALA A 100 1.36 2.16 -12.47
N LYS A 101 1.34 1.45 -11.32
CA LYS A 101 1.50 -0.01 -11.31
C LYS A 101 0.40 -0.72 -12.09
N PRO A 102 0.73 -1.65 -12.99
CA PRO A 102 -0.26 -2.38 -13.80
C PRO A 102 -1.01 -3.46 -13.03
N THR A 103 -0.54 -3.80 -11.83
CA THR A 103 -1.13 -4.78 -10.90
C THR A 103 -0.99 -4.26 -9.48
N ASN A 104 -1.67 -4.87 -8.51
CA ASN A 104 -1.29 -4.67 -7.12
C ASN A 104 0.13 -5.20 -6.91
N TYR A 105 0.85 -4.60 -5.98
CA TYR A 105 2.25 -4.87 -5.70
C TYR A 105 2.45 -4.98 -4.19
N GLY A 106 3.35 -5.83 -3.76
CA GLY A 106 3.65 -6.02 -2.36
C GLY A 106 4.81 -6.97 -2.16
N PHE A 107 4.99 -7.46 -0.94
CA PHE A 107 6.10 -8.29 -0.57
C PHE A 107 5.68 -9.56 0.18
N ILE A 108 6.58 -10.52 0.24
CA ILE A 108 6.43 -11.79 0.95
C ILE A 108 7.19 -11.70 2.28
N PRO A 109 6.52 -11.82 3.45
CA PRO A 109 7.18 -11.72 4.76
C PRO A 109 8.25 -12.81 4.96
N GLN A 110 9.27 -12.49 5.76
CA GLN A 110 10.39 -13.38 6.09
C GLN A 110 11.11 -13.94 4.86
N THR A 111 11.24 -13.13 3.82
CA THR A 111 12.10 -13.35 2.66
C THR A 111 13.12 -12.23 2.55
N LEU A 112 14.22 -12.47 1.87
CA LEU A 112 15.24 -11.47 1.54
C LEU A 112 15.68 -11.66 0.10
N ASP A 113 15.47 -10.65 -0.74
CA ASP A 113 15.99 -10.67 -2.11
C ASP A 113 17.45 -10.17 -2.17
N GLU A 114 18.04 -10.18 -3.33
CA GLU A 114 19.46 -9.87 -3.52
C GLU A 114 19.75 -8.38 -3.31
N ASP A 115 18.75 -7.51 -3.52
CA ASP A 115 18.81 -6.07 -3.25
C ASP A 115 18.73 -5.70 -1.75
N GLY A 116 18.43 -6.68 -0.88
CA GLY A 116 18.37 -6.52 0.58
C GLY A 116 16.98 -6.21 1.14
N ASP A 117 15.96 -6.15 0.29
CA ASP A 117 14.55 -6.00 0.70
C ASP A 117 13.81 -7.35 0.67
N GLU A 118 12.57 -7.39 1.14
CA GLU A 118 11.72 -8.55 1.05
C GLU A 118 11.42 -8.88 -0.42
N LEU A 119 11.30 -10.17 -0.75
CA LEU A 119 10.96 -10.62 -2.11
C LEU A 119 9.59 -10.07 -2.55
N ASP A 120 9.57 -9.45 -3.68
CA ASP A 120 8.40 -8.78 -4.28
C ASP A 120 7.34 -9.73 -4.85
N ALA A 121 6.10 -9.29 -4.83
CA ALA A 121 4.97 -9.99 -5.44
C ALA A 121 4.12 -9.07 -6.34
N LEU A 122 3.69 -9.62 -7.49
CA LEU A 122 2.67 -9.06 -8.38
C LEU A 122 1.36 -9.77 -8.11
N ILE A 123 0.37 -9.05 -7.60
CA ILE A 123 -0.91 -9.61 -7.20
C ILE A 123 -1.96 -9.29 -8.24
N ILE A 124 -2.47 -10.34 -8.90
CA ILE A 124 -3.46 -10.21 -9.98
C ILE A 124 -4.86 -10.29 -9.37
N THR A 125 -5.59 -9.20 -9.46
CA THR A 125 -7.02 -9.09 -9.08
C THR A 125 -7.73 -8.18 -10.08
N ARG A 126 -9.06 -8.09 -10.01
CA ARG A 126 -9.84 -7.15 -10.85
C ARG A 126 -9.95 -5.75 -10.26
N THR A 127 -9.57 -5.59 -9.01
CA THR A 127 -9.73 -4.32 -8.29
C THR A 127 -8.48 -4.01 -7.46
N PRO A 128 -8.15 -2.72 -7.28
CA PRO A 128 -7.08 -2.32 -6.40
C PRO A 128 -7.30 -2.81 -4.97
N LEU A 129 -6.25 -3.34 -4.36
CA LEU A 129 -6.23 -3.75 -2.95
C LEU A 129 -5.62 -2.64 -2.09
N PRO A 130 -6.15 -2.38 -0.87
CA PRO A 130 -5.63 -1.33 -0.02
C PRO A 130 -4.23 -1.66 0.53
N THR A 131 -3.38 -0.63 0.62
CA THR A 131 -2.05 -0.72 1.25
C THR A 131 -2.15 -1.17 2.71
N GLY A 132 -1.24 -2.05 3.14
CA GLY A 132 -1.08 -2.47 4.53
C GLY A 132 -1.97 -3.64 4.96
N ILE A 133 -2.74 -4.23 4.07
CA ILE A 133 -3.39 -5.53 4.33
C ILE A 133 -2.45 -6.67 3.97
N TYR A 134 -2.61 -7.82 4.63
CA TYR A 134 -2.03 -9.08 4.16
C TYR A 134 -3.13 -10.03 3.68
N MET A 135 -2.74 -10.98 2.87
CA MET A 135 -3.62 -12.02 2.36
C MET A 135 -2.84 -13.31 2.10
N GLU A 136 -3.54 -14.45 2.14
CA GLU A 136 -3.05 -15.69 1.55
C GLU A 136 -3.21 -15.63 0.02
N ALA A 137 -2.16 -16.00 -0.68
CA ALA A 137 -2.09 -15.93 -2.13
C ALA A 137 -1.59 -17.25 -2.73
N ARG A 138 -2.13 -17.63 -3.87
CA ARG A 138 -1.68 -18.78 -4.62
C ARG A 138 -0.69 -18.36 -5.69
N VAL A 139 0.47 -18.99 -5.68
CA VAL A 139 1.54 -18.79 -6.66
C VAL A 139 1.10 -19.34 -8.03
N ILE A 140 1.28 -18.53 -9.08
CA ILE A 140 1.00 -18.91 -10.47
C ILE A 140 2.22 -18.82 -11.38
N GLY A 141 3.34 -18.26 -10.89
CA GLY A 141 4.61 -18.16 -11.60
C GLY A 141 5.51 -17.07 -11.05
N VAL A 142 6.55 -16.74 -11.81
CA VAL A 142 7.53 -15.68 -11.49
C VAL A 142 7.86 -14.87 -12.74
N MET A 143 8.07 -13.57 -12.58
CA MET A 143 8.70 -12.71 -13.56
C MET A 143 10.17 -12.55 -13.17
N LYS A 144 11.08 -13.09 -13.99
CA LYS A 144 12.52 -12.91 -13.82
C LYS A 144 12.90 -11.53 -14.32
N PHE A 145 13.47 -10.74 -13.44
CA PHE A 145 13.68 -9.32 -13.67
C PHE A 145 15.05 -8.88 -13.15
N VAL A 146 15.66 -7.93 -13.87
CA VAL A 146 16.92 -7.28 -13.49
C VAL A 146 16.70 -5.78 -13.42
N ASP A 147 17.07 -5.17 -12.29
CA ASP A 147 17.03 -3.73 -12.06
C ASP A 147 18.43 -3.19 -11.73
N ASP A 148 18.90 -2.24 -12.55
CA ASP A 148 20.25 -1.65 -12.42
C ASP A 148 21.41 -2.69 -12.35
N GLY A 149 21.19 -3.89 -12.88
CA GLY A 149 22.17 -5.00 -12.90
C GLY A 149 22.05 -5.98 -11.74
N GLU A 150 21.12 -5.78 -10.83
CA GLU A 150 20.80 -6.69 -9.71
C GLU A 150 19.55 -7.52 -10.05
N VAL A 151 19.53 -8.76 -9.57
CA VAL A 151 18.36 -9.64 -9.68
C VAL A 151 17.28 -9.10 -8.74
N ASP A 152 16.07 -8.92 -9.27
CA ASP A 152 14.93 -8.33 -8.57
C ASP A 152 13.63 -9.00 -9.03
N ASP A 153 13.53 -10.32 -8.77
CA ASP A 153 12.46 -11.19 -9.25
C ASP A 153 11.11 -10.84 -8.62
N LYS A 154 10.02 -11.06 -9.35
CA LYS A 154 8.67 -10.79 -8.87
C LYS A 154 7.82 -12.05 -8.91
N ILE A 155 7.38 -12.54 -7.76
CA ILE A 155 6.47 -13.68 -7.68
C ILE A 155 5.08 -13.24 -8.16
N VAL A 156 4.45 -14.00 -9.03
CA VAL A 156 3.12 -13.70 -9.55
C VAL A 156 2.10 -14.56 -8.85
N VAL A 157 1.09 -13.90 -8.29
CA VAL A 157 0.09 -14.56 -7.44
C VAL A 157 -1.33 -14.08 -7.74
N VAL A 158 -2.31 -14.88 -7.34
CA VAL A 158 -3.73 -14.52 -7.17
C VAL A 158 -4.14 -14.75 -5.72
N PRO A 159 -5.16 -14.05 -5.18
CA PRO A 159 -5.70 -14.39 -3.86
C PRO A 159 -6.08 -15.87 -3.77
N ALA A 160 -5.81 -16.52 -2.65
CA ALA A 160 -6.09 -17.95 -2.48
C ALA A 160 -7.59 -18.28 -2.54
N ASP A 161 -8.46 -17.34 -2.10
CA ASP A 161 -9.94 -17.41 -2.23
C ASP A 161 -10.43 -16.18 -3.00
N ASP A 162 -10.29 -16.18 -4.32
CA ASP A 162 -10.88 -15.18 -5.21
C ASP A 162 -12.05 -15.78 -6.00
N ARG A 163 -13.25 -15.53 -5.53
CA ARG A 163 -14.50 -16.04 -6.09
C ARG A 163 -14.96 -15.31 -7.35
N ASP A 164 -14.28 -14.23 -7.74
CA ASP A 164 -14.57 -13.48 -8.96
C ASP A 164 -13.79 -14.03 -10.16
N THR A 165 -12.46 -13.96 -10.12
CA THR A 165 -11.62 -14.34 -11.26
C THR A 165 -10.45 -15.24 -10.89
N GLY A 166 -9.87 -15.08 -9.70
CA GLY A 166 -8.63 -15.75 -9.30
C GLY A 166 -8.74 -17.26 -9.27
N ASN A 167 -9.90 -17.82 -8.93
CA ASN A 167 -10.11 -19.27 -8.94
C ASN A 167 -10.01 -19.90 -10.34
N ALA A 168 -10.23 -19.14 -11.42
CA ALA A 168 -10.07 -19.61 -12.80
C ALA A 168 -8.61 -19.54 -13.29
N ILE A 169 -7.74 -18.77 -12.61
CA ILE A 169 -6.35 -18.56 -12.98
C ILE A 169 -5.48 -19.52 -12.17
N GLN A 170 -4.95 -20.56 -12.80
CA GLN A 170 -4.11 -21.58 -12.14
C GLN A 170 -2.63 -21.40 -12.46
N THR A 171 -2.30 -20.84 -13.62
CA THR A 171 -0.94 -20.62 -14.12
C THR A 171 -0.84 -19.27 -14.85
N LEU A 172 0.35 -18.85 -15.22
CA LEU A 172 0.56 -17.65 -16.05
C LEU A 172 -0.15 -17.75 -17.41
N ALA A 173 -0.33 -18.96 -17.94
CA ALA A 173 -0.99 -19.16 -19.23
C ALA A 173 -2.49 -18.83 -19.21
N ASP A 174 -3.09 -18.77 -18.03
CA ASP A 174 -4.50 -18.39 -17.85
C ASP A 174 -4.71 -16.87 -17.83
N LEU A 175 -3.61 -16.10 -17.72
CA LEU A 175 -3.68 -14.64 -17.76
C LEU A 175 -3.95 -14.13 -19.17
N PRO A 176 -4.71 -13.03 -19.31
CA PRO A 176 -4.83 -12.37 -20.60
C PRO A 176 -3.45 -11.97 -21.15
N ALA A 177 -3.15 -12.38 -22.39
CA ALA A 177 -1.86 -12.05 -23.01
C ALA A 177 -1.57 -10.54 -23.04
N GLN A 178 -2.60 -9.71 -23.08
CA GLN A 178 -2.44 -8.26 -23.04
C GLN A 178 -1.97 -7.77 -21.67
N LEU A 179 -2.40 -8.41 -20.57
CA LEU A 179 -1.94 -8.07 -19.20
C LEU A 179 -0.45 -8.40 -19.07
N ILE A 180 -0.01 -9.56 -19.51
CA ILE A 180 1.43 -9.93 -19.52
C ILE A 180 2.26 -8.86 -20.23
N LYS A 181 1.84 -8.44 -21.43
CA LYS A 181 2.53 -7.39 -22.20
C LYS A 181 2.53 -6.03 -21.48
N GLN A 182 1.47 -5.68 -20.76
CA GLN A 182 1.41 -4.44 -19.98
C GLN A 182 2.39 -4.48 -18.81
N ILE A 183 2.47 -5.61 -18.11
CA ILE A 183 3.43 -5.81 -17.02
C ILE A 183 4.86 -5.72 -17.57
N GLU A 184 5.20 -6.48 -18.62
CA GLU A 184 6.52 -6.42 -19.26
C GLU A 184 6.88 -5.00 -19.70
N PHE A 185 5.96 -4.30 -20.35
CA PHE A 185 6.20 -2.93 -20.80
C PHE A 185 6.48 -2.00 -19.62
N HIS A 186 5.66 -2.09 -18.56
CA HIS A 186 5.86 -1.30 -17.35
C HIS A 186 7.25 -1.53 -16.76
N PHE A 187 7.62 -2.78 -16.47
CA PHE A 187 8.88 -3.09 -15.81
C PHE A 187 10.11 -2.82 -16.71
N ASN A 188 10.00 -2.96 -18.01
CA ASN A 188 11.07 -2.58 -18.92
C ASN A 188 11.27 -1.05 -19.07
N HIS A 189 10.28 -0.22 -18.68
CA HIS A 189 10.30 1.22 -19.01
C HIS A 189 10.04 2.17 -17.82
N TYR A 190 9.67 1.69 -16.63
CA TYR A 190 9.24 2.56 -15.55
C TYR A 190 10.30 3.54 -15.03
N LYS A 191 11.58 3.28 -15.34
CA LYS A 191 12.70 4.18 -15.03
C LYS A 191 13.11 5.08 -16.20
N ASP A 192 12.55 4.95 -17.39
CA ASP A 192 13.05 5.59 -18.62
C ASP A 192 13.10 7.12 -18.56
N LEU A 193 12.18 7.76 -17.83
CA LEU A 193 12.21 9.21 -17.65
C LEU A 193 13.35 9.70 -16.73
N LYS A 194 13.98 8.79 -15.97
CA LYS A 194 15.10 9.10 -15.08
C LYS A 194 16.39 8.49 -15.60
N LYS A 195 16.38 7.20 -15.93
CA LYS A 195 17.55 6.42 -16.35
C LYS A 195 17.10 5.27 -17.26
N ALA A 196 17.04 5.54 -18.55
CA ALA A 196 16.55 4.58 -19.53
C ALA A 196 17.50 3.37 -19.68
N GLY A 197 16.91 2.20 -19.97
CA GLY A 197 17.64 0.99 -20.33
C GLY A 197 18.37 0.30 -19.19
N THR A 198 17.96 0.54 -17.95
CA THR A 198 18.57 -0.12 -16.76
C THR A 198 17.72 -1.22 -16.17
N THR A 199 16.53 -1.44 -16.72
CA THR A 199 15.58 -2.46 -16.28
C THR A 199 15.27 -3.44 -17.40
N LYS A 200 15.13 -4.73 -17.08
CA LYS A 200 14.86 -5.75 -18.08
C LYS A 200 14.07 -6.92 -17.49
N VAL A 201 12.91 -7.19 -18.06
CA VAL A 201 12.24 -8.48 -17.87
C VAL A 201 12.96 -9.51 -18.73
N GLU A 202 13.48 -10.57 -18.12
CA GLU A 202 14.26 -11.60 -18.80
C GLU A 202 13.37 -12.70 -19.37
N HIS A 203 12.54 -13.28 -18.49
CA HIS A 203 11.53 -14.29 -18.89
C HIS A 203 10.47 -14.46 -17.80
N TRP A 204 9.47 -15.26 -18.12
CA TRP A 204 8.43 -15.71 -17.18
C TRP A 204 8.66 -17.17 -16.84
N GLY A 205 8.85 -17.46 -15.54
CA GLY A 205 9.04 -18.80 -15.01
C GLY A 205 7.74 -19.40 -14.49
N ASP A 206 7.69 -20.70 -14.40
CA ASP A 206 6.56 -21.44 -13.90
C ASP A 206 6.44 -21.44 -12.36
N ILE A 207 5.48 -22.20 -11.83
CA ILE A 207 5.21 -22.29 -10.39
C ILE A 207 6.40 -22.90 -9.64
N GLU A 208 7.08 -23.89 -10.19
CA GLU A 208 8.20 -24.54 -9.51
C GLU A 208 9.42 -23.63 -9.46
N GLU A 209 9.68 -22.85 -10.52
CA GLU A 209 10.70 -21.81 -10.52
C GLU A 209 10.39 -20.72 -9.49
N ALA A 210 9.11 -20.27 -9.41
CA ALA A 210 8.67 -19.31 -8.40
C ALA A 210 8.89 -19.83 -6.96
N LYS A 211 8.53 -21.08 -6.67
CA LYS A 211 8.74 -21.71 -5.37
C LYS A 211 10.24 -21.79 -5.02
N GLN A 212 11.08 -22.06 -6.01
CA GLN A 212 12.53 -22.10 -5.81
C GLN A 212 13.06 -20.71 -5.40
N VAL A 213 12.66 -19.65 -6.10
CA VAL A 213 13.02 -18.25 -5.76
C VAL A 213 12.59 -17.92 -4.33
N ILE A 214 11.36 -18.27 -3.93
CA ILE A 214 10.87 -18.02 -2.57
C ILE A 214 11.72 -18.76 -1.53
N ARG A 215 12.03 -20.06 -1.75
CA ARG A 215 12.86 -20.84 -0.82
C ARG A 215 14.26 -20.23 -0.66
N GLU A 216 14.90 -19.81 -1.75
CA GLU A 216 16.20 -19.17 -1.72
C GLU A 216 16.16 -17.85 -0.94
N SER A 217 15.12 -17.04 -1.12
CA SER A 217 14.91 -15.80 -0.37
C SER A 217 14.63 -16.04 1.12
N GLN A 218 13.89 -17.11 1.48
CA GLN A 218 13.73 -17.54 2.87
C GLN A 218 15.07 -17.98 3.50
N GLU A 219 15.93 -18.68 2.75
CA GLU A 219 17.25 -19.10 3.24
C GLU A 219 18.19 -17.89 3.42
N ARG A 220 18.09 -16.86 2.57
CA ARG A 220 18.83 -15.61 2.78
C ARG A 220 18.31 -14.88 4.04
N TRP A 221 16.99 -14.83 4.24
CA TRP A 221 16.38 -14.24 5.45
C TRP A 221 16.88 -14.88 6.75
N LYS A 222 16.93 -16.20 6.82
CA LYS A 222 17.38 -16.95 8.01
C LYS A 222 18.84 -16.72 8.38
N LYS A 223 19.66 -16.19 7.47
CA LYS A 223 21.10 -15.96 7.66
C LYS A 223 21.45 -14.52 8.08
N GLN A 224 20.44 -13.64 8.25
CA GLN A 224 20.65 -12.27 8.74
C GLN A 224 21.03 -12.20 10.26
#